data_cc37602037285aba895feaf2af67ee69
#
_entry.id   cc37602037285aba895feaf2af67ee69
#
_cell.length_a   1.000
_cell.length_b   1.000
_cell.length_c   1.000
_cell.angle_alpha   90.00
_cell.angle_beta   90.00
_cell.angle_gamma   90.00
#
_symmetry.space_group_name_H-M   'P 1'
#
loop_
_entity.id
_entity.type
_entity.pdbx_description
1 polymer ?
#
loop_
_entity_poly.entity_id
_entity_poly.type
_entity_poly.pdbx_seq_one_letter_code
_entity_poly.pdbx_strand_id
1 'polypeptide(L)'
;ICSLMDFFSEKLKKYISTVVDISENFNFEQFKVGRSNITFKIFDDSNTFVLRRPPFGPKLESAHNMGREYKILKVLNENGLRVPRPFYLYDKKDLSTDDFYIMEFIEGDTISNDQVAESYDQSQKKTITESFIKALTEIHNFNVLSSEL
;
A
#
# COMPACT_ATOMS: atom_id res chain seq x y z
N ILE A 1 -5.74 -19.51 -15.01
CA ILE A 1 -5.89 -18.07 -14.72
C ILE A 1 -6.45 -18.01 -13.31
N CYS A 2 -5.58 -17.78 -12.30
CA CYS A 2 -6.01 -17.58 -10.92
C CYS A 2 -6.87 -16.33 -10.88
N SER A 3 -8.13 -16.44 -10.50
CA SER A 3 -9.02 -15.28 -10.42
C SER A 3 -8.69 -14.47 -9.15
N LEU A 4 -9.08 -13.20 -9.13
CA LEU A 4 -8.95 -12.34 -7.94
C LEU A 4 -9.62 -12.95 -6.69
N MET A 5 -10.70 -13.70 -6.88
CA MET A 5 -11.40 -14.41 -5.80
C MET A 5 -10.59 -15.59 -5.24
N ASP A 6 -9.75 -16.23 -6.07
CA ASP A 6 -8.93 -17.36 -5.63
C ASP A 6 -7.77 -16.94 -4.70
N PHE A 7 -7.35 -15.67 -4.76
CA PHE A 7 -6.29 -15.16 -3.88
C PHE A 7 -6.73 -15.13 -2.41
N PHE A 8 -7.90 -14.58 -2.12
CA PHE A 8 -8.41 -14.49 -0.74
C PHE A 8 -9.12 -15.77 -0.31
N SER A 9 -8.39 -16.91 -0.28
CA SER A 9 -8.93 -18.14 0.29
C SER A 9 -9.31 -17.95 1.77
N GLU A 10 -10.24 -18.76 2.29
CA GLU A 10 -10.65 -18.74 3.70
C GLU A 10 -9.45 -18.87 4.66
N LYS A 11 -8.46 -19.71 4.29
CA LYS A 11 -7.24 -19.88 5.08
C LYS A 11 -6.41 -18.60 5.12
N LEU A 12 -6.29 -17.89 3.99
CA LEU A 12 -5.54 -16.64 3.92
C LEU A 12 -6.27 -15.52 4.69
N LYS A 13 -7.58 -15.42 4.54
CA LYS A 13 -8.38 -14.45 5.30
C LYS A 13 -8.25 -14.64 6.80
N LYS A 14 -8.39 -15.88 7.26
CA LYS A 14 -8.20 -16.22 8.67
C LYS A 14 -6.79 -15.90 9.16
N TYR A 15 -5.77 -16.14 8.34
CA TYR A 15 -4.40 -15.76 8.69
C TYR A 15 -4.24 -14.24 8.79
N ILE A 16 -4.77 -13.47 7.84
CA ILE A 16 -4.71 -12.00 7.86
C ILE A 16 -5.35 -11.45 9.15
N SER A 17 -6.48 -12.01 9.60
CA SER A 17 -7.14 -11.59 10.83
C SER A 17 -6.32 -11.88 12.11
N THR A 18 -5.28 -12.72 12.04
CA THR A 18 -4.36 -12.94 13.17
C THR A 18 -3.22 -11.92 13.24
N VAL A 19 -2.96 -11.18 12.16
CA VAL A 19 -1.79 -10.28 12.06
C VAL A 19 -2.17 -8.80 11.99
N VAL A 20 -3.41 -8.49 11.63
CA VAL A 20 -4.00 -7.15 11.72
C VAL A 20 -5.40 -7.24 12.31
N ASP A 21 -5.86 -6.18 12.95
CA ASP A 21 -7.18 -6.13 13.61
C ASP A 21 -8.30 -5.97 12.57
N ILE A 22 -8.67 -7.10 11.94
CA ILE A 22 -9.75 -7.18 10.95
C ILE A 22 -10.49 -8.52 11.10
N SER A 23 -11.81 -8.53 10.85
CA SER A 23 -12.62 -9.74 10.83
C SER A 23 -12.11 -10.76 9.80
N GLU A 24 -12.19 -12.08 10.10
CA GLU A 24 -11.88 -13.12 9.11
C GLU A 24 -12.82 -13.10 7.88
N ASN A 25 -13.97 -12.47 8.00
CA ASN A 25 -14.96 -12.30 6.92
C ASN A 25 -14.86 -10.93 6.23
N PHE A 26 -13.71 -10.26 6.28
CA PHE A 26 -13.52 -8.96 5.68
C PHE A 26 -13.87 -8.94 4.18
N ASN A 27 -14.31 -7.77 3.71
CA ASN A 27 -14.50 -7.47 2.30
C ASN A 27 -13.22 -6.96 1.66
N PHE A 28 -13.12 -7.05 0.34
CA PHE A 28 -11.98 -6.49 -0.39
C PHE A 28 -12.41 -5.89 -1.73
N GLU A 29 -11.69 -4.84 -2.13
CA GLU A 29 -11.84 -4.17 -3.40
C GLU A 29 -10.47 -3.92 -4.02
N GLN A 30 -10.32 -4.16 -5.33
CA GLN A 30 -9.08 -3.84 -6.02
C GLN A 30 -9.07 -2.38 -6.45
N PHE A 31 -7.98 -1.66 -6.14
CA PHE A 31 -7.75 -0.35 -6.74
C PHE A 31 -7.47 -0.50 -8.24
N LYS A 32 -8.21 0.26 -9.05
CA LYS A 32 -8.08 0.23 -10.53
C LYS A 32 -6.90 1.07 -11.04
N VAL A 33 -6.29 1.87 -10.18
CA VAL A 33 -5.18 2.77 -10.49
C VAL A 33 -3.86 2.10 -10.12
N GLY A 34 -2.91 2.09 -11.04
CA GLY A 34 -1.60 1.44 -10.89
C GLY A 34 -1.40 0.30 -11.90
N ARG A 35 -0.19 0.20 -12.48
CA ARG A 35 0.07 -0.75 -13.57
C ARG A 35 1.05 -1.86 -13.20
N SER A 36 1.77 -1.75 -12.09
CA SER A 36 2.85 -2.70 -11.78
C SER A 36 2.49 -3.69 -10.68
N ASN A 37 1.96 -3.25 -9.56
CA ASN A 37 1.56 -4.13 -8.45
C ASN A 37 0.04 -4.08 -8.24
N ILE A 38 -0.53 -5.19 -7.75
CA ILE A 38 -1.94 -5.25 -7.41
C ILE A 38 -2.11 -4.74 -5.97
N THR A 39 -3.06 -3.84 -5.80
CA THR A 39 -3.36 -3.24 -4.50
C THR A 39 -4.84 -3.44 -4.19
N PHE A 40 -5.13 -3.92 -2.99
CA PHE A 40 -6.48 -4.13 -2.49
C PHE A 40 -6.73 -3.24 -1.28
N LYS A 41 -7.92 -2.67 -1.21
CA LYS A 41 -8.53 -2.23 0.03
C LYS A 41 -9.16 -3.48 0.67
N ILE A 42 -8.79 -3.79 1.91
CA ILE A 42 -9.42 -4.82 2.73
C ILE A 42 -10.10 -4.15 3.91
N PHE A 43 -11.33 -4.50 4.20
CA PHE A 43 -12.11 -3.76 5.20
C PHE A 43 -13.24 -4.60 5.82
N ASP A 44 -13.57 -4.27 7.05
CA ASP A 44 -14.77 -4.71 7.76
C ASP A 44 -15.56 -3.48 8.27
N ASP A 45 -16.48 -3.70 9.20
CA ASP A 45 -17.31 -2.63 9.77
C ASP A 45 -16.50 -1.64 10.64
N SER A 46 -15.31 -2.02 11.10
CA SER A 46 -14.51 -1.29 12.09
C SER A 46 -13.19 -0.78 11.54
N ASN A 47 -12.55 -1.54 10.67
CA ASN A 47 -11.17 -1.30 10.24
C ASN A 47 -11.01 -1.39 8.72
N THR A 48 -10.05 -0.63 8.22
CA THR A 48 -9.69 -0.63 6.80
C THR A 48 -8.17 -0.63 6.65
N PHE A 49 -7.65 -1.51 5.78
CA PHE A 49 -6.24 -1.61 5.46
C PHE A 49 -6.02 -1.68 3.95
N VAL A 50 -4.77 -1.54 3.54
CA VAL A 50 -4.33 -1.78 2.16
C VAL A 50 -3.42 -3.00 2.14
N LEU A 51 -3.75 -3.96 1.28
CA LEU A 51 -2.90 -5.10 0.97
C LEU A 51 -2.29 -4.92 -0.42
N ARG A 52 -0.97 -5.00 -0.51
CA ARG A 52 -0.24 -4.86 -1.76
C ARG A 52 0.57 -6.11 -2.08
N ARG A 53 0.48 -6.57 -3.33
CA ARG A 53 1.16 -7.76 -3.83
C ARG A 53 1.65 -7.59 -5.26
N PRO A 54 2.57 -8.45 -5.74
CA PRO A 54 2.94 -8.50 -7.16
C PRO A 54 1.75 -8.88 -8.06
N PRO A 55 1.83 -8.60 -9.37
CA PRO A 55 0.84 -9.07 -10.33
C PRO A 55 0.80 -10.60 -10.38
N PHE A 56 -0.31 -11.16 -10.87
CA PHE A 56 -0.39 -12.59 -11.17
C PHE A 56 0.39 -12.92 -12.44
N GLY A 57 1.09 -14.05 -12.45
CA GLY A 57 1.83 -14.54 -13.63
C GLY A 57 3.34 -14.31 -13.56
N PRO A 58 4.05 -14.39 -14.70
CA PRO A 58 5.50 -14.24 -14.75
C PRO A 58 5.95 -12.87 -14.24
N LYS A 59 7.00 -12.84 -13.43
CA LYS A 59 7.49 -11.64 -12.74
C LYS A 59 8.96 -11.42 -13.01
N LEU A 60 9.35 -10.15 -13.07
CA LEU A 60 10.75 -9.76 -12.94
C LEU A 60 11.04 -9.61 -11.43
N GLU A 61 11.87 -10.49 -10.88
CA GLU A 61 12.18 -10.53 -9.42
C GLU A 61 12.61 -9.17 -8.86
N SER A 62 13.34 -8.39 -9.64
CA SER A 62 13.82 -7.07 -9.21
C SER A 62 12.72 -5.99 -9.18
N ALA A 63 11.66 -6.14 -9.97
CA ALA A 63 10.63 -5.10 -10.13
C ALA A 63 9.48 -5.19 -9.11
N HIS A 64 9.31 -6.34 -8.44
CA HIS A 64 8.15 -6.62 -7.59
C HIS A 64 8.54 -7.15 -6.21
N ASN A 65 9.61 -6.58 -5.62
CA ASN A 65 10.11 -7.00 -4.32
C ASN A 65 9.29 -6.34 -3.18
N MET A 66 8.32 -7.06 -2.66
CA MET A 66 7.44 -6.61 -1.58
C MET A 66 8.20 -6.38 -0.27
N GLY A 67 9.22 -7.20 0.00
CA GLY A 67 10.08 -7.04 1.17
C GLY A 67 10.84 -5.72 1.17
N ARG A 68 11.37 -5.32 0.00
CA ARG A 68 12.04 -4.03 -0.16
C ARG A 68 11.07 -2.85 0.01
N GLU A 69 9.90 -2.90 -0.62
CA GLU A 69 8.87 -1.86 -0.46
C GLU A 69 8.46 -1.72 1.01
N TYR A 70 8.18 -2.83 1.67
CA TYR A 70 7.82 -2.86 3.10
C TYR A 70 8.93 -2.27 3.97
N LYS A 71 10.19 -2.67 3.75
CA LYS A 71 11.34 -2.16 4.51
C LYS A 71 11.48 -0.64 4.37
N ILE A 72 11.37 -0.13 3.14
CA ILE A 72 11.42 1.32 2.87
C ILE A 72 10.31 2.05 3.64
N LEU A 73 9.06 1.60 3.52
CA LEU A 73 7.94 2.21 4.24
C LEU A 73 8.16 2.19 5.75
N LYS A 74 8.68 1.07 6.29
CA LYS A 74 8.94 0.91 7.71
C LYS A 74 9.96 1.94 8.20
N VAL A 75 11.11 2.02 7.54
CA VAL A 75 12.17 2.98 7.91
C VAL A 75 11.70 4.41 7.81
N LEU A 76 11.00 4.78 6.73
CA LEU A 76 10.48 6.14 6.56
C LEU A 76 9.44 6.49 7.62
N ASN A 77 8.51 5.58 7.93
CA ASN A 77 7.50 5.78 8.95
C ASN A 77 8.12 5.92 10.36
N GLU A 78 9.06 5.05 10.73
CA GLU A 78 9.78 5.10 12.02
C GLU A 78 10.59 6.39 12.20
N ASN A 79 10.99 7.04 11.10
CA ASN A 79 11.66 8.34 11.11
C ASN A 79 10.70 9.53 10.96
N GLY A 80 9.40 9.30 11.08
CA GLY A 80 8.38 10.36 11.13
C GLY A 80 8.02 10.98 9.77
N LEU A 81 8.42 10.37 8.65
CA LEU A 81 7.99 10.82 7.33
C LEU A 81 6.52 10.43 7.10
N ARG A 82 5.82 11.23 6.31
CA ARG A 82 4.40 11.04 5.98
C ARG A 82 4.23 9.98 4.90
N VAL A 83 4.34 8.72 5.32
CA VAL A 83 4.09 7.53 4.50
C VAL A 83 3.08 6.62 5.19
N PRO A 84 2.35 5.77 4.46
CA PRO A 84 1.46 4.77 5.08
C PRO A 84 2.23 3.90 6.06
N ARG A 85 1.69 3.72 7.26
CA ARG A 85 2.28 2.84 8.27
C ARG A 85 2.21 1.39 7.79
N PRO A 86 3.33 0.67 7.66
CA PRO A 86 3.33 -0.76 7.37
C PRO A 86 3.02 -1.56 8.63
N PHE A 87 2.13 -2.56 8.51
CA PHE A 87 1.72 -3.41 9.64
C PHE A 87 2.33 -4.79 9.57
N TYR A 88 2.32 -5.41 8.39
CA TYR A 88 2.72 -6.80 8.24
C TYR A 88 3.31 -7.09 6.87
N LEU A 89 4.39 -7.90 6.83
CA LEU A 89 4.96 -8.49 5.63
C LEU A 89 4.77 -10.01 5.68
N TYR A 90 4.13 -10.56 4.65
CA TYR A 90 4.03 -11.99 4.44
C TYR A 90 5.08 -12.47 3.43
N ASP A 91 5.94 -13.39 3.84
CA ASP A 91 7.03 -13.97 3.04
C ASP A 91 7.16 -15.50 3.15
N LYS A 92 6.18 -16.16 3.81
CA LYS A 92 6.26 -17.59 4.18
C LYS A 92 5.92 -18.55 3.05
N LYS A 93 5.15 -18.13 2.05
CA LYS A 93 4.74 -18.90 0.85
C LYS A 93 3.95 -20.19 1.10
N ASP A 94 3.42 -20.38 2.31
CA ASP A 94 2.59 -21.53 2.68
C ASP A 94 1.08 -21.33 2.36
N LEU A 95 0.60 -20.07 2.39
CA LEU A 95 -0.78 -19.69 2.06
C LEU A 95 -0.90 -18.88 0.78
N SER A 96 0.18 -18.25 0.34
CA SER A 96 0.29 -17.49 -0.91
C SER A 96 1.64 -17.76 -1.54
N THR A 97 1.67 -17.98 -2.85
CA THR A 97 2.91 -18.16 -3.62
C THR A 97 3.75 -16.89 -3.69
N ASP A 98 3.11 -15.76 -3.47
CA ASP A 98 3.71 -14.45 -3.57
C ASP A 98 3.78 -13.77 -2.21
N ASP A 99 4.85 -13.03 -2.00
CA ASP A 99 4.96 -12.13 -0.88
C ASP A 99 3.91 -11.02 -1.03
N PHE A 100 3.39 -10.54 0.08
CA PHE A 100 2.52 -9.35 0.12
C PHE A 100 2.77 -8.60 1.42
N TYR A 101 2.37 -7.35 1.46
CA TYR A 101 2.38 -6.62 2.72
C TYR A 101 1.06 -5.87 2.95
N ILE A 102 0.80 -5.59 4.21
CA ILE A 102 -0.36 -4.86 4.68
C ILE A 102 0.11 -3.54 5.28
N MET A 103 -0.55 -2.46 4.88
CA MET A 103 -0.25 -1.11 5.35
C MET A 103 -1.54 -0.35 5.67
N GLU A 104 -1.37 0.80 6.27
CA GLU A 104 -2.43 1.76 6.57
C GLU A 104 -3.21 2.16 5.32
N PHE A 105 -4.53 2.21 5.44
CA PHE A 105 -5.37 2.89 4.48
C PHE A 105 -5.44 4.37 4.84
N ILE A 106 -4.95 5.21 3.95
CA ILE A 106 -5.06 6.67 4.08
C ILE A 106 -6.24 7.11 3.24
N GLU A 107 -7.24 7.70 3.90
CA GLU A 107 -8.39 8.29 3.23
C GLU A 107 -7.97 9.58 2.52
N GLY A 108 -8.42 9.75 1.28
CA GLY A 108 -8.11 10.93 0.48
C GLY A 108 -8.40 10.73 -1.00
N ASP A 109 -8.29 11.81 -1.74
CA ASP A 109 -8.50 11.83 -3.18
C ASP A 109 -7.20 11.51 -3.93
N THR A 110 -7.30 10.65 -4.93
CA THR A 110 -6.20 10.40 -5.85
C THR A 110 -6.32 11.30 -7.08
N ILE A 111 -5.41 12.26 -7.20
CA ILE A 111 -5.34 13.14 -8.39
C ILE A 111 -4.68 12.36 -9.52
N SER A 112 -5.49 11.60 -10.26
CA SER A 112 -5.01 10.66 -11.29
C SER A 112 -5.00 11.22 -12.71
N ASN A 113 -5.66 12.35 -12.95
CA ASN A 113 -5.79 13.00 -14.25
C ASN A 113 -6.18 14.47 -14.11
N ASP A 114 -6.16 15.18 -15.24
CA ASP A 114 -6.47 16.62 -15.32
C ASP A 114 -7.90 16.94 -14.87
N GLN A 115 -8.88 16.08 -15.15
CA GLN A 115 -10.28 16.31 -14.76
C GLN A 115 -10.43 16.37 -13.23
N VAL A 116 -9.75 15.48 -12.50
CA VAL A 116 -9.73 15.52 -11.02
C VAL A 116 -8.98 16.77 -10.57
N ALA A 117 -7.86 17.13 -11.20
CA ALA A 117 -7.11 18.34 -10.87
C ALA A 117 -7.92 19.62 -11.13
N GLU A 118 -8.75 19.66 -12.17
CA GLU A 118 -9.61 20.79 -12.50
C GLU A 118 -10.78 20.98 -11.53
N SER A 119 -11.20 19.94 -10.81
CA SER A 119 -12.26 20.04 -9.80
C SER A 119 -11.90 20.88 -8.56
N TYR A 120 -10.60 21.10 -8.33
CA TYR A 120 -10.11 21.94 -7.23
C TYR A 120 -10.04 23.42 -7.63
N ASP A 121 -10.41 24.31 -6.71
CA ASP A 121 -10.23 25.75 -6.90
C ASP A 121 -8.75 26.16 -6.78
N GLN A 122 -8.43 27.45 -7.09
CA GLN A 122 -7.06 27.95 -7.10
C GLN A 122 -6.40 27.92 -5.72
N SER A 123 -7.15 28.13 -4.65
CA SER A 123 -6.65 28.08 -3.27
C SER A 123 -6.29 26.64 -2.88
N GLN A 124 -7.17 25.69 -3.22
CA GLN A 124 -6.94 24.28 -3.00
C GLN A 124 -5.72 23.77 -3.80
N LYS A 125 -5.62 24.13 -5.08
CA LYS A 125 -4.45 23.79 -5.93
C LYS A 125 -3.15 24.32 -5.34
N LYS A 126 -3.15 25.55 -4.83
CA LYS A 126 -1.98 26.13 -4.16
C LYS A 126 -1.60 25.32 -2.92
N THR A 127 -2.55 25.04 -2.04
CA THR A 127 -2.32 24.27 -0.81
C THR A 127 -1.80 22.86 -1.11
N ILE A 128 -2.37 22.18 -2.10
CA ILE A 128 -1.93 20.85 -2.54
C ILE A 128 -0.48 20.91 -3.05
N THR A 129 -0.16 21.91 -3.89
CA THR A 129 1.19 22.10 -4.45
C THR A 129 2.22 22.37 -3.34
N GLU A 130 1.92 23.28 -2.42
CA GLU A 130 2.80 23.59 -1.29
C GLU A 130 3.02 22.36 -0.39
N SER A 131 1.97 21.60 -0.12
CA SER A 131 2.03 20.36 0.66
C SER A 131 2.87 19.28 -0.03
N PHE A 132 2.74 19.15 -1.35
CA PHE A 132 3.53 18.23 -2.17
C PHE A 132 5.02 18.62 -2.15
N ILE A 133 5.35 19.88 -2.38
CA ILE A 133 6.73 20.38 -2.33
C ILE A 133 7.35 20.13 -0.94
N LYS A 134 6.59 20.37 0.12
CA LYS A 134 7.05 20.11 1.49
C LYS A 134 7.35 18.63 1.70
N ALA A 135 6.45 17.75 1.31
CA ALA A 135 6.65 16.30 1.43
C ALA A 135 7.87 15.81 0.63
N LEU A 136 8.05 16.32 -0.60
CA LEU A 136 9.21 16.01 -1.44
C LEU A 136 10.52 16.48 -0.80
N THR A 137 10.51 17.68 -0.21
CA THR A 137 11.68 18.21 0.51
C THR A 137 12.04 17.38 1.74
N GLU A 138 11.04 16.92 2.50
CA GLU A 138 11.25 16.02 3.64
C GLU A 138 11.91 14.71 3.20
N ILE A 139 11.47 14.11 2.10
CA ILE A 139 12.05 12.89 1.53
C ILE A 139 13.49 13.12 1.04
N HIS A 140 13.75 14.23 0.32
CA HIS A 140 15.08 14.54 -0.19
C HIS A 140 16.10 14.86 0.92
N ASN A 141 15.64 15.40 2.04
CA ASN A 141 16.49 15.68 3.20
C ASN A 141 16.66 14.46 4.13
N PHE A 142 15.97 13.36 3.83
CA PHE A 142 16.11 12.13 4.62
C PHE A 142 17.51 11.53 4.43
N ASN A 143 18.21 11.33 5.53
CA ASN A 143 19.57 10.78 5.49
C ASN A 143 19.54 9.26 5.40
N VAL A 144 19.62 8.75 4.19
CA VAL A 144 19.62 7.29 3.90
C VAL A 144 20.84 6.59 4.50
N LEU A 145 22.00 7.27 4.61
CA LEU A 145 23.23 6.66 5.12
C LEU A 145 23.19 6.39 6.63
N SER A 146 22.34 7.10 7.36
CA SER A 146 22.12 6.87 8.79
C SER A 146 20.94 5.97 9.09
N SER A 147 20.24 5.50 8.05
CA SER A 147 19.08 4.63 8.15
C SER A 147 19.47 3.17 7.86
N GLU A 148 18.62 2.24 8.28
CA GLU A 148 18.80 0.80 7.99
C GLU A 148 18.31 0.40 6.57
N LEU A 149 18.22 1.34 5.63
CA LEU A 149 17.83 1.08 4.23
C LEU A 149 18.92 0.39 3.42
#